data_2935282bad132a58085787b503d291bc
#
_entry.id   2935282bad132a58085787b503d291bc
#
_cell.length_a   1.000
_cell.length_b   1.000
_cell.length_c   1.000
_cell.angle_alpha   90.00
_cell.angle_beta   90.00
_cell.angle_gamma   90.00
#
_symmetry.space_group_name_H-M   'P 1'
#
loop_
_entity.id
_entity.type
_entity.pdbx_description
1 polymer ?
#
loop_
_entity_poly.entity_id
_entity_poly.type
_entity_poly.pdbx_seq_one_letter_code
_entity_poly.pdbx_strand_id
1 'polypeptide(L)'
;MAMSKSELIPEIHMESVQTVTPLRITEPRQARQVLTADPIGSGIFRHCLHILLYHAKASQDDARWFHVGWLKESLARALLENPIFAGRFREGDELMEIVSNDSGIRLLETRIPASLSEFLDFRGSRGRKDAEAELVFWKDIDEQNPQYSPLVYVQVTNFQCGGCSIGISCSLLLADILLKENFIKKWADIHNNMLSKDDLPAAPMYYFPNTSKCTDSSPTSIFSSNTSKKSSQTMIFNIPGEHVNSENDYALQFCVEEAERKFGTKMTPKWSLFLKTKSCNSIKVENFPKDGLIKPKSGLQSQIAAAIWDDFCANDIEFRKGNKPALVSYWIGFVSGGLVMAMPSADQKGCPDEVKVIVTVPYQDEF
;
A
#
# COMPACT_ATOMS: atom_id res chain seq x y z
N MET A 1 -32.45 -8.85 -22.63
CA MET A 1 -31.69 -7.65 -23.02
C MET A 1 -30.22 -8.02 -23.00
N ALA A 2 -29.54 -8.06 -24.12
CA ALA A 2 -28.11 -8.32 -24.15
C ALA A 2 -27.38 -7.10 -23.57
N MET A 3 -26.63 -7.31 -22.49
CA MET A 3 -25.76 -6.28 -21.93
C MET A 3 -24.79 -5.81 -23.03
N SER A 4 -24.71 -4.52 -23.22
CA SER A 4 -23.80 -3.94 -24.21
C SER A 4 -22.36 -4.32 -23.82
N LYS A 5 -21.53 -4.62 -24.82
CA LYS A 5 -20.11 -5.04 -24.65
C LYS A 5 -19.25 -4.05 -23.84
N SER A 6 -19.79 -2.86 -23.51
CA SER A 6 -19.14 -1.79 -22.75
C SER A 6 -19.27 -1.89 -21.22
N GLU A 7 -19.90 -2.94 -20.69
CA GLU A 7 -20.24 -3.03 -19.26
C GLU A 7 -19.36 -3.95 -18.41
N LEU A 8 -18.44 -4.70 -19.00
CA LEU A 8 -17.51 -5.58 -18.29
C LEU A 8 -16.12 -4.94 -18.20
N ILE A 9 -15.48 -5.08 -17.02
CA ILE A 9 -14.05 -4.77 -16.88
C ILE A 9 -13.32 -5.66 -17.89
N PRO A 10 -12.45 -5.10 -18.76
CA PRO A 10 -11.63 -5.92 -19.63
C PRO A 10 -10.78 -6.88 -18.78
N GLU A 11 -10.74 -8.14 -19.16
CA GLU A 11 -9.98 -9.16 -18.43
C GLU A 11 -8.49 -8.78 -18.36
N ILE A 12 -7.93 -8.81 -17.16
CA ILE A 12 -6.53 -8.54 -16.93
C ILE A 12 -5.73 -9.83 -17.08
N HIS A 13 -4.78 -9.81 -18.00
CA HIS A 13 -3.91 -10.94 -18.26
C HIS A 13 -2.61 -10.84 -17.47
N MET A 14 -2.29 -11.86 -16.69
CA MET A 14 -1.02 -11.96 -16.00
C MET A 14 0.06 -12.45 -16.95
N GLU A 15 1.13 -11.65 -17.10
CA GLU A 15 2.26 -11.98 -17.97
C GLU A 15 3.42 -12.64 -17.19
N SER A 16 3.71 -12.15 -15.99
CA SER A 16 4.75 -12.74 -15.16
C SER A 16 4.56 -12.47 -13.66
N VAL A 17 5.13 -13.36 -12.84
CA VAL A 17 5.30 -13.17 -11.39
C VAL A 17 6.76 -13.40 -11.06
N GLN A 18 7.40 -12.41 -10.47
CA GLN A 18 8.82 -12.44 -10.17
C GLN A 18 9.07 -12.10 -8.70
N THR A 19 10.22 -12.51 -8.20
CA THR A 19 10.72 -12.07 -6.88
C THR A 19 11.80 -11.04 -7.08
N VAL A 20 11.72 -9.94 -6.33
CA VAL A 20 12.73 -8.88 -6.31
C VAL A 20 13.37 -8.86 -4.94
N THR A 21 14.64 -9.24 -4.87
CA THR A 21 15.47 -9.20 -3.66
C THR A 21 16.38 -7.97 -3.68
N PRO A 22 16.90 -7.51 -2.54
CA PRO A 22 17.99 -6.53 -2.54
C PRO A 22 19.15 -7.00 -3.41
N LEU A 23 19.90 -6.08 -4.05
CA LEU A 23 21.03 -6.42 -4.92
C LEU A 23 22.22 -7.03 -4.16
N ARG A 24 22.27 -6.86 -2.85
CA ARG A 24 23.31 -7.41 -1.96
C ARG A 24 22.63 -8.01 -0.74
N ILE A 25 23.31 -8.94 -0.12
CA ILE A 25 22.89 -9.52 1.16
C ILE A 25 22.83 -8.39 2.20
N THR A 26 21.72 -8.38 2.95
CA THR A 26 21.49 -7.40 4.03
C THR A 26 22.28 -7.78 5.26
N GLU A 27 23.32 -6.99 5.57
CA GLU A 27 24.15 -7.16 6.77
C GLU A 27 24.41 -5.79 7.43
N PRO A 28 24.17 -5.61 8.73
CA PRO A 28 23.45 -6.54 9.62
C PRO A 28 21.95 -6.62 9.25
N ARG A 29 21.32 -7.75 9.54
CA ARG A 29 19.89 -7.91 9.35
C ARG A 29 19.12 -6.98 10.28
N GLN A 30 18.12 -6.33 9.74
CA GLN A 30 17.20 -5.49 10.52
C GLN A 30 16.04 -6.36 11.02
N ALA A 31 15.59 -6.07 12.23
CA ALA A 31 14.40 -6.69 12.81
C ALA A 31 13.43 -5.60 13.27
N ARG A 32 12.14 -5.85 13.07
CA ARG A 32 11.03 -5.01 13.54
C ARG A 32 10.11 -5.86 14.40
N GLN A 33 9.96 -5.48 15.65
CA GLN A 33 9.08 -6.18 16.59
C GLN A 33 7.62 -5.84 16.32
N VAL A 34 6.75 -6.86 16.39
CA VAL A 34 5.29 -6.73 16.31
C VAL A 34 4.73 -7.07 17.69
N LEU A 35 4.33 -6.05 18.42
CA LEU A 35 3.82 -6.16 19.78
C LEU A 35 2.29 -6.30 19.72
N THR A 36 1.79 -7.51 19.85
CA THR A 36 0.35 -7.80 19.88
C THR A 36 0.05 -8.97 20.80
N ALA A 37 -1.04 -8.88 21.55
CA ALA A 37 -1.53 -9.96 22.39
C ALA A 37 -2.45 -10.93 21.63
N ASP A 38 -3.02 -10.51 20.50
CA ASP A 38 -3.95 -11.29 19.69
C ASP A 38 -3.64 -11.08 18.19
N PRO A 39 -2.67 -11.81 17.63
CA PRO A 39 -2.27 -11.64 16.23
C PRO A 39 -3.42 -11.87 15.24
N ILE A 40 -4.28 -12.84 15.49
CA ILE A 40 -5.39 -13.20 14.59
C ILE A 40 -6.51 -12.15 14.69
N GLY A 41 -6.98 -11.88 15.91
CA GLY A 41 -8.08 -10.94 16.13
C GLY A 41 -7.74 -9.50 15.80
N SER A 42 -6.46 -9.11 15.84
CA SER A 42 -6.00 -7.78 15.44
C SER A 42 -5.92 -7.59 13.92
N GLY A 43 -6.07 -8.67 13.13
CA GLY A 43 -6.08 -8.61 11.67
C GLY A 43 -4.74 -8.30 11.01
N ILE A 44 -3.61 -8.46 11.73
CA ILE A 44 -2.27 -8.14 11.21
C ILE A 44 -1.90 -8.94 9.96
N PHE A 45 -2.51 -10.09 9.75
CA PHE A 45 -2.28 -10.96 8.59
C PHE A 45 -3.07 -10.55 7.34
N ARG A 46 -4.05 -9.65 7.48
CA ARG A 46 -5.00 -9.29 6.41
C ARG A 46 -4.94 -7.82 6.02
N HIS A 47 -4.73 -6.93 7.00
CA HIS A 47 -4.76 -5.49 6.75
C HIS A 47 -3.57 -5.04 5.91
N CYS A 48 -3.86 -4.37 4.81
CA CYS A 48 -2.87 -3.84 3.89
C CYS A 48 -3.25 -2.45 3.39
N LEU A 49 -2.24 -1.65 3.09
CA LEU A 49 -2.37 -0.37 2.38
C LEU A 49 -2.14 -0.62 0.90
N HIS A 50 -3.04 -0.12 0.08
CA HIS A 50 -2.90 -0.08 -1.36
C HIS A 50 -2.62 1.34 -1.84
N ILE A 51 -1.65 1.49 -2.72
CA ILE A 51 -1.32 2.72 -3.43
C ILE A 51 -1.27 2.39 -4.91
N LEU A 52 -1.98 3.16 -5.73
CA LEU A 52 -2.07 2.93 -7.16
C LEU A 52 -1.76 4.22 -7.91
N LEU A 53 -0.67 4.20 -8.69
CA LEU A 53 -0.19 5.31 -9.48
C LEU A 53 -0.49 5.04 -10.96
N TYR A 54 -1.07 6.00 -11.65
CA TYR A 54 -1.37 5.91 -13.08
C TYR A 54 -0.46 6.85 -13.88
N HIS A 55 0.23 6.32 -14.88
CA HIS A 55 1.13 7.08 -15.73
C HIS A 55 0.69 7.01 -17.20
N ALA A 56 0.39 8.17 -17.78
CA ALA A 56 0.17 8.26 -19.21
C ALA A 56 1.52 8.19 -19.95
N LYS A 57 1.56 7.55 -21.13
CA LYS A 57 2.78 7.50 -21.94
C LYS A 57 3.13 8.91 -22.43
N ALA A 58 4.33 9.37 -22.10
CA ALA A 58 4.76 10.74 -22.40
C ALA A 58 5.19 10.94 -23.86
N SER A 59 5.80 9.91 -24.49
CA SER A 59 6.27 9.96 -25.87
C SER A 59 6.17 8.58 -26.53
N GLN A 60 5.84 8.55 -27.82
CA GLN A 60 5.81 7.32 -28.62
C GLN A 60 7.21 6.72 -28.80
N ASP A 61 8.25 7.55 -28.81
CA ASP A 61 9.63 7.16 -29.14
C ASP A 61 10.44 6.71 -27.92
N ASP A 62 9.86 6.71 -26.70
CA ASP A 62 10.57 6.27 -25.50
C ASP A 62 10.62 4.73 -25.42
N ALA A 63 11.66 4.15 -26.00
CA ALA A 63 11.89 2.70 -26.02
C ALA A 63 12.13 2.11 -24.60
N ARG A 64 12.45 2.95 -23.60
CA ARG A 64 12.69 2.54 -22.22
C ARG A 64 11.48 2.82 -21.31
N TRP A 65 10.36 3.23 -21.89
CA TRP A 65 9.15 3.57 -21.18
C TRP A 65 8.64 2.37 -20.37
N PHE A 66 8.60 2.51 -19.07
CA PHE A 66 8.08 1.56 -18.08
C PHE A 66 8.36 0.08 -18.38
N HIS A 67 9.55 -0.23 -18.86
CA HIS A 67 9.96 -1.61 -19.04
C HIS A 67 10.13 -2.26 -17.66
N VAL A 68 9.33 -3.31 -17.37
CA VAL A 68 9.24 -3.95 -16.04
C VAL A 68 10.60 -4.44 -15.56
N GLY A 69 11.48 -4.87 -16.44
CA GLY A 69 12.85 -5.25 -16.10
C GLY A 69 13.67 -4.11 -15.46
N TRP A 70 13.52 -2.87 -15.95
CA TRP A 70 14.18 -1.73 -15.34
C TRP A 70 13.54 -1.32 -14.00
N LEU A 71 12.23 -1.44 -13.90
CA LEU A 71 11.51 -1.25 -12.62
C LEU A 71 11.97 -2.29 -11.58
N LYS A 72 12.14 -3.54 -11.97
CA LYS A 72 12.67 -4.62 -11.15
C LYS A 72 14.08 -4.29 -10.64
N GLU A 73 14.98 -3.88 -11.54
CA GLU A 73 16.36 -3.56 -11.17
C GLU A 73 16.44 -2.36 -10.23
N SER A 74 15.69 -1.29 -10.52
CA SER A 74 15.65 -0.11 -9.64
C SER A 74 15.01 -0.42 -8.28
N LEU A 75 13.99 -1.29 -8.23
CA LEU A 75 13.39 -1.75 -6.98
C LEU A 75 14.40 -2.54 -6.14
N ALA A 76 15.17 -3.45 -6.77
CA ALA A 76 16.23 -4.19 -6.08
C ALA A 76 17.32 -3.26 -5.48
N ARG A 77 17.59 -2.12 -6.13
CA ARG A 77 18.47 -1.07 -5.62
C ARG A 77 17.83 -0.32 -4.45
N ALA A 78 16.56 0.06 -4.57
CA ALA A 78 15.83 0.75 -3.51
C ALA A 78 15.72 -0.09 -2.22
N LEU A 79 15.63 -1.41 -2.36
CA LEU A 79 15.62 -2.34 -1.24
C LEU A 79 16.94 -2.39 -0.44
N LEU A 80 18.04 -1.87 -0.97
CA LEU A 80 19.28 -1.73 -0.19
C LEU A 80 19.14 -0.71 0.95
N GLU A 81 18.32 0.33 0.75
CA GLU A 81 18.09 1.36 1.76
C GLU A 81 17.03 0.94 2.78
N ASN A 82 16.03 0.16 2.35
CA ASN A 82 14.93 -0.31 3.18
C ASN A 82 14.71 -1.82 3.01
N PRO A 83 15.65 -2.66 3.44
CA PRO A 83 15.62 -4.11 3.21
C PRO A 83 14.49 -4.81 3.97
N ILE A 84 13.88 -4.15 4.95
CA ILE A 84 12.76 -4.71 5.72
C ILE A 84 11.54 -5.02 4.84
N PHE A 85 11.34 -4.32 3.71
CA PHE A 85 10.28 -4.62 2.75
C PHE A 85 10.46 -5.96 2.04
N ALA A 86 11.72 -6.43 1.92
CA ALA A 86 12.06 -7.74 1.39
C ALA A 86 12.04 -8.85 2.47
N GLY A 87 11.65 -8.50 3.68
CA GLY A 87 11.63 -9.36 4.85
C GLY A 87 10.43 -10.30 4.92
N ARG A 88 10.45 -11.11 5.98
CA ARG A 88 9.38 -12.04 6.34
C ARG A 88 9.17 -12.03 7.84
N PHE A 89 8.01 -12.53 8.26
CA PHE A 89 7.80 -12.87 9.66
C PHE A 89 8.79 -13.92 10.14
N ARG A 90 9.16 -13.80 11.40
CA ARG A 90 9.89 -14.80 12.17
C ARG A 90 9.25 -14.88 13.54
N GLU A 91 8.97 -16.07 14.01
CA GLU A 91 8.68 -16.30 15.42
C GLU A 91 9.96 -16.13 16.21
N GLY A 92 9.97 -15.17 17.12
CA GLY A 92 10.99 -15.04 18.16
C GLY A 92 10.57 -15.85 19.39
N ASP A 93 11.48 -15.98 20.36
CA ASP A 93 11.22 -16.76 21.59
C ASP A 93 10.05 -16.20 22.41
N GLU A 94 9.76 -14.91 22.33
CA GLU A 94 8.69 -14.24 23.08
C GLU A 94 7.78 -13.35 22.20
N LEU A 95 8.25 -12.90 21.04
CA LEU A 95 7.57 -11.90 20.22
C LEU A 95 7.69 -12.24 18.73
N MET A 96 6.66 -11.87 17.98
CA MET A 96 6.69 -11.91 16.52
C MET A 96 7.54 -10.78 15.97
N GLU A 97 8.38 -11.07 15.00
CA GLU A 97 9.26 -10.10 14.35
C GLU A 97 9.14 -10.15 12.83
N ILE A 98 9.39 -9.02 12.18
CA ILE A 98 9.68 -8.97 10.75
C ILE A 98 11.19 -8.80 10.60
N VAL A 99 11.85 -9.69 9.86
CA VAL A 99 13.29 -9.68 9.67
C VAL A 99 13.64 -9.51 8.22
N SER A 100 14.61 -8.63 7.92
CA SER A 100 15.16 -8.43 6.57
C SER A 100 16.02 -9.64 6.16
N ASN A 101 15.36 -10.71 5.75
CA ASN A 101 15.98 -11.97 5.36
C ASN A 101 16.17 -12.11 3.84
N ASP A 102 16.00 -11.03 3.09
CA ASP A 102 16.16 -10.94 1.64
C ASP A 102 15.25 -11.89 0.83
N SER A 103 14.12 -12.31 1.39
CA SER A 103 13.15 -13.17 0.70
C SER A 103 12.42 -12.46 -0.45
N GLY A 104 12.48 -11.14 -0.47
CA GLY A 104 12.07 -10.29 -1.59
C GLY A 104 10.60 -9.93 -1.64
N ILE A 105 10.31 -8.95 -2.49
CA ILE A 105 8.97 -8.47 -2.86
C ILE A 105 8.46 -9.30 -4.05
N ARG A 106 7.15 -9.50 -4.15
CA ARG A 106 6.56 -10.07 -5.37
C ARG A 106 6.22 -8.95 -6.35
N LEU A 107 6.79 -9.04 -7.55
CA LEU A 107 6.52 -8.16 -8.68
C LEU A 107 5.70 -8.92 -9.72
N LEU A 108 4.50 -8.42 -9.99
CA LEU A 108 3.58 -8.96 -10.98
C LEU A 108 3.57 -8.05 -12.21
N GLU A 109 3.62 -8.63 -13.39
CA GLU A 109 3.41 -7.93 -14.64
C GLU A 109 2.10 -8.40 -15.25
N THR A 110 1.25 -7.43 -15.58
CA THR A 110 -0.08 -7.69 -16.13
C THR A 110 -0.33 -6.78 -17.34
N ARG A 111 -1.29 -7.18 -18.17
CA ARG A 111 -1.76 -6.38 -19.30
C ARG A 111 -3.27 -6.32 -19.31
N ILE A 112 -3.80 -5.16 -19.68
CA ILE A 112 -5.22 -4.94 -19.89
C ILE A 112 -5.46 -4.49 -21.35
N PRO A 113 -6.42 -5.12 -22.08
CA PRO A 113 -6.75 -4.77 -23.47
C PRO A 113 -7.69 -3.55 -23.53
N ALA A 114 -7.32 -2.48 -22.85
CA ALA A 114 -8.00 -1.18 -22.85
C ALA A 114 -6.98 -0.06 -22.78
N SER A 115 -7.34 1.14 -23.21
CA SER A 115 -6.55 2.33 -22.97
C SER A 115 -6.67 2.81 -21.52
N LEU A 116 -5.71 3.59 -21.05
CA LEU A 116 -5.78 4.19 -19.72
C LEU A 116 -7.00 5.11 -19.56
N SER A 117 -7.33 5.89 -20.60
CA SER A 117 -8.51 6.77 -20.58
C SER A 117 -9.81 5.98 -20.46
N GLU A 118 -10.00 4.93 -21.28
CA GLU A 118 -11.17 4.05 -21.17
C GLU A 118 -11.30 3.42 -19.78
N PHE A 119 -10.21 2.99 -19.20
CA PHE A 119 -10.23 2.44 -17.84
C PHE A 119 -10.61 3.49 -16.79
N LEU A 120 -10.08 4.71 -16.88
CA LEU A 120 -10.40 5.79 -15.95
C LEU A 120 -11.86 6.24 -16.08
N ASP A 121 -12.40 6.30 -17.29
CA ASP A 121 -13.82 6.59 -17.55
C ASP A 121 -14.72 5.48 -16.98
N PHE A 122 -14.32 4.23 -17.20
CA PHE A 122 -14.98 3.05 -16.66
C PHE A 122 -15.00 3.06 -15.13
N ARG A 123 -13.89 3.40 -14.46
CA ARG A 123 -13.80 3.53 -13.01
C ARG A 123 -14.79 4.54 -12.44
N GLY A 124 -15.03 5.65 -13.15
CA GLY A 124 -15.95 6.72 -12.77
C GLY A 124 -17.43 6.35 -12.84
N SER A 125 -17.77 5.25 -13.49
CA SER A 125 -19.15 4.82 -13.69
C SER A 125 -19.76 4.26 -12.39
N ARG A 126 -21.06 4.52 -12.17
CA ARG A 126 -21.77 4.02 -10.98
C ARG A 126 -21.70 2.49 -10.89
N GLY A 127 -21.36 1.97 -9.71
CA GLY A 127 -21.31 0.53 -9.42
C GLY A 127 -19.99 -0.16 -9.69
N ARG A 128 -18.91 0.57 -10.08
CA ARG A 128 -17.62 -0.02 -10.49
C ARG A 128 -16.42 0.41 -9.61
N LYS A 129 -16.69 0.66 -8.34
CA LYS A 129 -15.69 1.08 -7.35
C LYS A 129 -14.53 0.07 -7.18
N ASP A 130 -14.74 -1.18 -7.57
CA ASP A 130 -13.73 -2.24 -7.43
C ASP A 130 -12.80 -2.40 -8.64
N ALA A 131 -13.03 -1.67 -9.75
CA ALA A 131 -12.16 -1.80 -10.92
C ALA A 131 -10.66 -1.58 -10.59
N GLU A 132 -10.37 -0.69 -9.66
CA GLU A 132 -8.99 -0.43 -9.22
C GLU A 132 -8.39 -1.57 -8.40
N ALA A 133 -9.21 -2.40 -7.77
CA ALA A 133 -8.75 -3.55 -7.02
C ALA A 133 -8.05 -4.60 -7.93
N GLU A 134 -8.41 -4.64 -9.20
CA GLU A 134 -7.77 -5.51 -10.19
C GLU A 134 -6.36 -5.04 -10.59
N LEU A 135 -6.01 -3.77 -10.34
CA LEU A 135 -4.70 -3.19 -10.67
C LEU A 135 -3.70 -3.26 -9.51
N VAL A 136 -4.07 -3.88 -8.42
CA VAL A 136 -3.21 -4.19 -7.28
C VAL A 136 -3.36 -5.65 -6.93
N PHE A 137 -2.35 -6.24 -6.32
CA PHE A 137 -2.39 -7.62 -5.86
C PHE A 137 -2.10 -7.68 -4.37
N TRP A 138 -2.91 -8.42 -3.64
CA TRP A 138 -2.68 -8.77 -2.26
C TRP A 138 -3.15 -10.19 -1.98
N LYS A 139 -2.34 -10.95 -1.27
CA LYS A 139 -2.70 -12.23 -0.70
C LYS A 139 -2.49 -12.14 0.80
N ASP A 140 -3.51 -12.50 1.57
CA ASP A 140 -3.43 -12.53 3.02
C ASP A 140 -2.25 -13.39 3.46
N ILE A 141 -1.62 -12.98 4.54
CA ILE A 141 -0.51 -13.68 5.14
C ILE A 141 -1.05 -14.97 5.75
N ASP A 142 -0.42 -16.09 5.45
CA ASP A 142 -0.81 -17.39 6.01
C ASP A 142 -0.62 -17.37 7.53
N GLU A 143 -1.73 -17.46 8.27
CA GLU A 143 -1.75 -17.42 9.72
C GLU A 143 -0.98 -18.59 10.36
N GLN A 144 -0.90 -19.74 9.67
CA GLN A 144 -0.18 -20.92 10.15
C GLN A 144 1.31 -20.89 9.79
N ASN A 145 1.66 -20.24 8.67
CA ASN A 145 3.01 -20.19 8.14
C ASN A 145 3.40 -18.79 7.68
N PRO A 146 3.35 -17.77 8.57
CA PRO A 146 3.52 -16.37 8.17
C PRO A 146 4.93 -16.09 7.60
N GLN A 147 5.93 -16.90 7.94
CA GLN A 147 7.31 -16.79 7.48
C GLN A 147 7.48 -17.02 5.96
N TYR A 148 6.50 -17.59 5.28
CA TYR A 148 6.56 -17.79 3.82
C TYR A 148 5.81 -16.72 3.03
N SER A 149 5.00 -15.90 3.70
CA SER A 149 4.17 -14.90 3.04
C SER A 149 4.92 -13.59 2.79
N PRO A 150 4.90 -13.05 1.56
CA PRO A 150 5.40 -11.72 1.29
C PRO A 150 4.59 -10.64 2.02
N LEU A 151 5.26 -9.57 2.44
CA LEU A 151 4.65 -8.43 3.12
C LEU A 151 4.38 -7.26 2.17
N VAL A 152 4.95 -7.32 0.97
CA VAL A 152 4.80 -6.30 -0.07
C VAL A 152 4.66 -6.96 -1.44
N TYR A 153 3.72 -6.44 -2.20
CA TYR A 153 3.48 -6.78 -3.60
C TYR A 153 3.52 -5.53 -4.45
N VAL A 154 4.06 -5.64 -5.64
CA VAL A 154 4.02 -4.60 -6.67
C VAL A 154 3.40 -5.20 -7.91
N GLN A 155 2.40 -4.56 -8.49
CA GLN A 155 1.80 -4.95 -9.75
C GLN A 155 1.98 -3.83 -10.76
N VAL A 156 2.57 -4.16 -11.90
CA VAL A 156 2.69 -3.24 -13.04
C VAL A 156 1.71 -3.70 -14.11
N THR A 157 0.76 -2.84 -14.44
CA THR A 157 -0.25 -3.13 -15.46
C THR A 157 -0.02 -2.26 -16.69
N ASN A 158 0.20 -2.89 -17.83
CA ASN A 158 0.40 -2.24 -19.10
C ASN A 158 -0.94 -2.06 -19.84
N PHE A 159 -1.29 -0.83 -20.19
CA PHE A 159 -2.48 -0.49 -20.99
C PHE A 159 -2.17 -0.53 -22.48
N GLN A 160 -3.19 -0.80 -23.31
CA GLN A 160 -3.04 -0.89 -24.76
C GLN A 160 -2.48 0.40 -25.40
N CYS A 161 -2.77 1.56 -24.82
CA CYS A 161 -2.25 2.86 -25.31
C CYS A 161 -0.77 3.10 -24.95
N GLY A 162 -0.11 2.17 -24.24
CA GLY A 162 1.23 2.32 -23.72
C GLY A 162 1.33 3.08 -22.39
N GLY A 163 0.22 3.57 -21.82
CA GLY A 163 0.18 3.99 -20.43
C GLY A 163 0.34 2.79 -19.48
N CYS A 164 0.63 3.05 -18.22
CA CYS A 164 0.77 1.98 -17.21
C CYS A 164 0.22 2.41 -15.87
N SER A 165 -0.03 1.42 -15.00
CA SER A 165 -0.20 1.66 -13.58
C SER A 165 0.82 0.88 -12.76
N ILE A 166 1.21 1.45 -11.62
CA ILE A 166 2.02 0.80 -10.60
C ILE A 166 1.16 0.70 -9.34
N GLY A 167 0.72 -0.51 -9.05
CA GLY A 167 -0.01 -0.86 -7.84
C GLY A 167 0.95 -1.40 -6.78
N ILE A 168 0.89 -0.85 -5.58
CA ILE A 168 1.70 -1.27 -4.44
C ILE A 168 0.76 -1.68 -3.32
N SER A 169 0.91 -2.91 -2.83
CA SER A 169 0.20 -3.42 -1.66
C SER A 169 1.21 -3.75 -0.58
N CYS A 170 1.01 -3.18 0.59
CA CYS A 170 1.95 -3.27 1.71
C CYS A 170 1.20 -3.62 3.00
N SER A 171 1.68 -4.62 3.75
CA SER A 171 1.16 -4.89 5.09
C SER A 171 1.16 -3.61 5.93
N LEU A 172 0.09 -3.37 6.69
CA LEU A 172 0.03 -2.19 7.58
C LEU A 172 1.15 -2.17 8.61
N LEU A 173 1.75 -3.32 8.90
CA LEU A 173 2.92 -3.41 9.77
C LEU A 173 4.15 -2.68 9.22
N LEU A 174 4.19 -2.37 7.92
CA LEU A 174 5.28 -1.64 7.25
C LEU A 174 4.80 -0.33 6.60
N ALA A 175 3.52 0.01 6.69
CA ALA A 175 2.94 1.16 6.01
C ALA A 175 3.52 2.50 6.50
N ASP A 176 3.90 2.60 7.79
CA ASP A 176 4.57 3.79 8.32
C ASP A 176 5.93 4.04 7.65
N ILE A 177 6.71 2.99 7.39
CA ILE A 177 7.99 3.09 6.69
C ILE A 177 7.74 3.49 5.23
N LEU A 178 6.75 2.86 4.57
CA LEU A 178 6.39 3.16 3.19
C LEU A 178 6.03 4.64 3.00
N LEU A 179 5.19 5.17 3.90
CA LEU A 179 4.66 6.52 3.82
C LEU A 179 5.63 7.58 4.36
N LYS A 180 6.18 7.37 5.58
CA LYS A 180 7.04 8.35 6.24
C LYS A 180 8.40 8.49 5.55
N GLU A 181 9.03 7.37 5.21
CA GLU A 181 10.38 7.40 4.60
C GLU A 181 10.35 7.65 3.10
N ASN A 182 9.16 7.82 2.54
CA ASN A 182 8.98 8.15 1.12
C ASN A 182 9.65 7.12 0.19
N PHE A 183 9.52 5.82 0.55
CA PHE A 183 10.18 4.73 -0.17
C PHE A 183 9.87 4.75 -1.66
N ILE A 184 8.61 5.02 -2.04
CA ILE A 184 8.19 5.04 -3.45
C ILE A 184 8.91 6.16 -4.21
N LYS A 185 9.08 7.34 -3.60
CA LYS A 185 9.82 8.44 -4.20
C LYS A 185 11.30 8.09 -4.37
N LYS A 186 11.93 7.51 -3.33
CA LYS A 186 13.32 7.04 -3.42
C LYS A 186 13.50 6.02 -4.53
N TRP A 187 12.56 5.07 -4.67
CA TRP A 187 12.57 4.11 -5.77
C TRP A 187 12.46 4.79 -7.12
N ALA A 188 11.53 5.73 -7.29
CA ALA A 188 11.39 6.50 -8.53
C ALA A 188 12.64 7.33 -8.87
N ASP A 189 13.26 7.98 -7.88
CA ASP A 189 14.50 8.74 -8.06
C ASP A 189 15.67 7.83 -8.49
N ILE A 190 15.81 6.64 -7.87
CA ILE A 190 16.78 5.61 -8.27
C ILE A 190 16.52 5.14 -9.71
N HIS A 191 15.24 4.91 -10.06
CA HIS A 191 14.83 4.49 -11.40
C HIS A 191 15.22 5.55 -12.44
N ASN A 192 14.88 6.81 -12.22
CA ASN A 192 15.25 7.93 -13.09
C ASN A 192 16.76 8.07 -13.27
N ASN A 193 17.49 8.04 -12.16
CA ASN A 193 18.96 8.14 -12.17
C ASN A 193 19.61 6.97 -12.93
N MET A 194 19.00 5.79 -12.87
CA MET A 194 19.48 4.63 -13.62
C MET A 194 19.22 4.82 -15.12
N LEU A 195 18.02 5.25 -15.51
CA LEU A 195 17.64 5.44 -16.91
C LEU A 195 18.33 6.61 -17.61
N SER A 196 18.85 7.58 -16.85
CA SER A 196 19.57 8.74 -17.40
C SER A 196 21.03 8.46 -17.80
N LYS A 197 21.55 7.26 -17.53
CA LYS A 197 22.92 6.88 -17.93
C LYS A 197 22.99 6.56 -19.41
N ASP A 198 23.97 7.13 -20.09
CA ASP A 198 24.16 6.97 -21.54
C ASP A 198 24.61 5.53 -21.91
N ASP A 199 25.27 4.84 -20.98
CA ASP A 199 25.81 3.48 -21.16
C ASP A 199 24.85 2.37 -20.74
N LEU A 200 23.57 2.72 -20.47
CA LEU A 200 22.58 1.71 -20.10
C LEU A 200 22.34 0.74 -21.24
N PRO A 201 22.43 -0.59 -21.02
CA PRO A 201 22.11 -1.58 -22.05
C PRO A 201 20.70 -1.39 -22.63
N ALA A 202 20.48 -1.86 -23.87
CA ALA A 202 19.18 -1.77 -24.51
C ALA A 202 18.09 -2.56 -23.76
N ALA A 203 18.49 -3.62 -23.03
CA ALA A 203 17.60 -4.45 -22.22
C ALA A 203 18.19 -4.74 -20.84
N PRO A 204 17.37 -4.90 -19.80
CA PRO A 204 17.83 -5.25 -18.46
C PRO A 204 18.47 -6.64 -18.42
N MET A 205 19.58 -6.78 -17.69
CA MET A 205 20.39 -8.00 -17.66
C MET A 205 19.63 -9.23 -17.10
N TYR A 206 18.69 -9.00 -16.21
CA TYR A 206 17.96 -10.06 -15.48
C TYR A 206 16.48 -10.16 -15.85
N TYR A 207 16.09 -9.61 -16.98
CA TYR A 207 14.73 -9.70 -17.47
C TYR A 207 14.64 -10.71 -18.60
N PHE A 208 13.90 -11.78 -18.36
CA PHE A 208 13.53 -12.76 -19.37
C PHE A 208 12.05 -12.60 -19.68
N PRO A 209 11.69 -11.97 -20.80
CA PRO A 209 10.30 -11.91 -21.21
C PRO A 209 9.77 -13.33 -21.37
N ASN A 210 8.58 -13.58 -20.85
CA ASN A 210 7.94 -14.88 -21.01
C ASN A 210 7.51 -15.02 -22.49
N THR A 211 8.34 -15.69 -23.28
CA THR A 211 8.07 -15.91 -24.71
C THR A 211 7.09 -17.06 -24.96
N SER A 212 6.70 -17.76 -23.91
CA SER A 212 5.70 -18.82 -24.02
C SER A 212 4.35 -18.17 -24.27
N LYS A 213 3.85 -18.30 -25.49
CA LYS A 213 2.43 -18.11 -25.78
C LYS A 213 1.71 -19.16 -24.94
N CYS A 214 1.16 -18.75 -23.81
CA CYS A 214 0.26 -19.60 -23.04
C CYS A 214 -0.94 -19.89 -23.94
N THR A 215 -0.94 -21.04 -24.56
CA THR A 215 -2.12 -21.62 -25.18
C THR A 215 -3.05 -22.06 -24.06
N ASP A 216 -4.15 -21.31 -23.94
CA ASP A 216 -5.47 -21.75 -23.41
C ASP A 216 -5.58 -22.51 -22.08
N SER A 217 -4.71 -22.34 -21.13
CA SER A 217 -5.01 -22.71 -19.76
C SER A 217 -4.91 -21.46 -18.87
N SER A 218 -6.05 -20.87 -18.55
CA SER A 218 -6.12 -19.71 -17.66
C SER A 218 -5.52 -20.06 -16.29
N PRO A 219 -4.40 -19.45 -15.90
CA PRO A 219 -3.80 -19.66 -14.57
C PRO A 219 -4.55 -18.91 -13.47
N THR A 220 -5.76 -18.45 -13.74
CA THR A 220 -6.58 -17.59 -12.87
C THR A 220 -6.97 -18.23 -11.55
N SER A 221 -6.87 -19.55 -11.36
CA SER A 221 -7.26 -20.20 -10.11
C SER A 221 -6.17 -20.20 -9.01
N ILE A 222 -4.91 -19.91 -9.36
CA ILE A 222 -3.79 -19.98 -8.41
C ILE A 222 -3.52 -18.62 -7.72
N PHE A 223 -3.98 -17.53 -8.29
CA PHE A 223 -3.74 -16.17 -7.82
C PHE A 223 -5.05 -15.44 -7.49
N SER A 224 -5.77 -15.91 -6.47
CA SER A 224 -6.86 -15.11 -5.91
C SER A 224 -6.28 -13.93 -5.11
N SER A 225 -6.74 -12.74 -5.43
CA SER A 225 -6.35 -11.50 -4.75
C SER A 225 -7.46 -11.01 -3.82
N ASN A 226 -7.09 -10.52 -2.63
CA ASN A 226 -8.02 -10.01 -1.62
C ASN A 226 -7.95 -8.47 -1.56
N THR A 227 -8.30 -7.79 -2.66
CA THR A 227 -8.02 -6.34 -2.85
C THR A 227 -9.25 -5.45 -2.89
N SER A 228 -10.44 -5.94 -2.47
CA SER A 228 -11.68 -5.17 -2.57
C SER A 228 -11.57 -3.75 -1.98
N LYS A 229 -11.97 -2.76 -2.78
CA LYS A 229 -12.04 -1.34 -2.38
C LYS A 229 -13.40 -0.96 -1.78
N LYS A 230 -14.42 -1.78 -1.95
CA LYS A 230 -15.80 -1.46 -1.53
C LYS A 230 -16.00 -1.42 -0.04
N SER A 231 -15.09 -2.00 0.73
CA SER A 231 -15.33 -2.32 2.13
C SER A 231 -15.07 -1.20 3.13
N SER A 232 -14.48 -0.05 2.72
CA SER A 232 -14.07 0.95 3.71
C SER A 232 -13.97 2.38 3.18
N GLN A 233 -14.11 3.33 4.10
CA GLN A 233 -13.88 4.77 3.89
C GLN A 233 -12.82 5.25 4.88
N THR A 234 -11.90 6.09 4.42
CA THR A 234 -10.76 6.53 5.24
C THR A 234 -10.76 8.04 5.42
N MET A 235 -10.50 8.48 6.64
CA MET A 235 -10.24 9.87 7.01
C MET A 235 -8.89 9.98 7.71
N ILE A 236 -8.16 11.07 7.45
CA ILE A 236 -6.83 11.30 7.99
C ILE A 236 -6.85 12.59 8.82
N PHE A 237 -6.11 12.56 9.93
CA PHE A 237 -6.00 13.69 10.85
C PHE A 237 -4.53 13.93 11.17
N ASN A 238 -4.16 15.21 11.37
CA ASN A 238 -2.92 15.62 12.01
C ASN A 238 -3.22 15.99 13.46
N ILE A 239 -2.49 15.41 14.40
CA ILE A 239 -2.65 15.62 15.82
C ILE A 239 -1.29 15.98 16.43
N PRO A 240 -1.20 16.93 17.38
CA PRO A 240 0.02 17.14 18.16
C PRO A 240 0.43 15.86 18.89
N GLY A 241 1.71 15.50 18.83
CA GLY A 241 2.20 14.20 19.32
C GLY A 241 2.08 14.02 20.83
N GLU A 242 1.95 15.10 21.60
CA GLU A 242 1.70 15.06 23.03
C GLU A 242 0.34 14.45 23.40
N HIS A 243 -0.60 14.40 22.45
CA HIS A 243 -1.95 13.86 22.64
C HIS A 243 -2.08 12.38 22.24
N VAL A 244 -1.03 11.76 21.73
CA VAL A 244 -1.01 10.34 21.35
C VAL A 244 -0.09 9.58 22.31
N ASN A 245 -0.59 9.30 23.50
CA ASN A 245 0.06 8.45 24.49
C ASN A 245 -0.81 7.23 24.77
N SER A 246 -0.19 6.10 25.10
CA SER A 246 -0.87 4.85 25.48
C SER A 246 -1.83 4.99 26.71
N GLU A 247 -1.83 6.12 27.38
CA GLU A 247 -2.67 6.42 28.55
C GLU A 247 -3.80 7.43 28.26
N ASN A 248 -3.79 8.11 27.10
CA ASN A 248 -4.74 9.17 26.75
C ASN A 248 -5.27 8.97 25.32
N ASP A 249 -6.26 8.08 25.20
CA ASP A 249 -6.85 7.74 23.89
C ASP A 249 -7.91 8.73 23.37
N TYR A 250 -8.07 9.87 24.07
CA TYR A 250 -9.08 10.88 23.71
C TYR A 250 -8.96 11.42 22.30
N ALA A 251 -7.72 11.67 21.84
CA ALA A 251 -7.50 12.20 20.52
C ALA A 251 -7.86 11.18 19.43
N LEU A 252 -7.54 9.91 19.67
CA LEU A 252 -7.90 8.81 18.77
C LEU A 252 -9.41 8.60 18.73
N GLN A 253 -10.06 8.63 19.91
CA GLN A 253 -11.51 8.53 19.99
C GLN A 253 -12.21 9.67 19.24
N PHE A 254 -11.76 10.92 19.43
CA PHE A 254 -12.30 12.06 18.68
C PHE A 254 -12.19 11.85 17.17
N CYS A 255 -11.05 11.37 16.68
CA CYS A 255 -10.87 11.08 15.25
C CYS A 255 -11.82 9.99 14.76
N VAL A 256 -12.07 8.95 15.57
CA VAL A 256 -13.04 7.90 15.24
C VAL A 256 -14.45 8.45 15.20
N GLU A 257 -14.89 9.21 16.23
CA GLU A 257 -16.23 9.81 16.28
C GLU A 257 -16.45 10.78 15.09
N GLU A 258 -15.45 11.57 14.73
CA GLU A 258 -15.53 12.50 13.61
C GLU A 258 -15.62 11.76 12.27
N ALA A 259 -14.84 10.69 12.08
CA ALA A 259 -14.93 9.85 10.89
C ALA A 259 -16.29 9.14 10.79
N GLU A 260 -16.79 8.56 11.90
CA GLU A 260 -18.13 7.96 11.97
C GLU A 260 -19.22 8.98 11.63
N ARG A 261 -19.13 10.18 12.19
CA ARG A 261 -20.09 11.28 11.92
C ARG A 261 -20.06 11.69 10.44
N LYS A 262 -18.86 11.81 9.86
CA LYS A 262 -18.65 12.25 8.48
C LYS A 262 -19.18 11.24 7.47
N PHE A 263 -18.99 9.96 7.73
CA PHE A 263 -19.36 8.88 6.82
C PHE A 263 -20.79 8.32 7.09
N GLY A 264 -21.37 8.67 8.23
CA GLY A 264 -22.69 8.15 8.64
C GLY A 264 -22.65 6.66 9.03
N THR A 265 -21.47 6.09 9.23
CA THR A 265 -21.27 4.66 9.51
C THR A 265 -20.51 4.50 10.82
N LYS A 266 -20.86 3.48 11.61
CA LYS A 266 -20.17 3.21 12.89
C LYS A 266 -19.18 2.07 12.76
N MET A 267 -18.05 2.21 13.42
CA MET A 267 -17.13 1.10 13.65
C MET A 267 -17.75 0.08 14.61
N THR A 268 -17.34 -1.16 14.51
CA THR A 268 -17.75 -2.19 15.48
C THR A 268 -17.23 -1.85 16.89
N PRO A 269 -17.79 -2.47 17.96
CA PRO A 269 -17.28 -2.27 19.32
C PRO A 269 -15.81 -2.63 19.50
N LYS A 270 -15.28 -3.55 18.67
CA LYS A 270 -13.86 -3.90 18.61
C LYS A 270 -13.30 -3.48 17.27
N TRP A 271 -12.25 -2.67 17.26
CA TRP A 271 -11.51 -2.24 16.08
C TRP A 271 -10.01 -2.36 16.32
N SER A 272 -9.22 -2.40 15.26
CA SER A 272 -7.77 -2.60 15.34
C SER A 272 -7.04 -1.26 15.41
N LEU A 273 -6.14 -1.11 16.39
CA LEU A 273 -5.26 0.05 16.56
C LEU A 273 -3.81 -0.34 16.22
N PHE A 274 -3.24 0.29 15.20
CA PHE A 274 -1.83 0.19 14.82
C PHE A 274 -1.09 1.44 15.31
N LEU A 275 -0.19 1.27 16.28
CA LEU A 275 0.55 2.36 16.91
C LEU A 275 2.04 2.24 16.63
N LYS A 276 2.60 3.20 15.91
CA LYS A 276 4.04 3.34 15.74
C LYS A 276 4.60 4.25 16.82
N THR A 277 5.49 3.71 17.66
CA THR A 277 6.19 4.48 18.68
C THR A 277 7.45 5.15 18.12
N LYS A 278 7.80 6.35 18.62
CA LYS A 278 8.97 7.13 18.15
C LYS A 278 10.31 6.47 18.46
N SER A 279 10.39 5.77 19.58
CA SER A 279 11.67 5.36 20.18
C SER A 279 12.16 3.96 19.83
N CYS A 280 11.32 3.10 19.23
CA CYS A 280 11.64 1.71 18.99
C CYS A 280 11.36 1.29 17.55
N ASN A 281 12.17 0.37 17.02
CA ASN A 281 11.85 -0.30 15.76
C ASN A 281 10.76 -1.37 15.97
N SER A 282 9.61 -0.93 16.54
CA SER A 282 8.47 -1.76 16.85
C SER A 282 7.17 -1.12 16.41
N ILE A 283 6.16 -1.94 16.20
CA ILE A 283 4.78 -1.53 16.00
C ILE A 283 3.91 -2.26 17.01
N LYS A 284 3.07 -1.53 17.72
CA LYS A 284 2.10 -2.08 18.66
C LYS A 284 0.77 -2.21 17.96
N VAL A 285 0.14 -3.37 18.08
CA VAL A 285 -1.18 -3.62 17.51
C VAL A 285 -2.10 -4.16 18.59
N GLU A 286 -3.21 -3.47 18.80
CA GLU A 286 -4.17 -3.76 19.85
C GLU A 286 -5.59 -3.84 19.28
N ASN A 287 -6.43 -4.65 19.91
CA ASN A 287 -7.87 -4.61 19.71
C ASN A 287 -8.45 -3.65 20.75
N PHE A 288 -9.03 -2.59 20.28
CA PHE A 288 -9.55 -1.54 21.14
C PHE A 288 -11.04 -1.77 21.40
N PRO A 289 -11.48 -1.83 22.66
CA PRO A 289 -12.90 -1.84 22.98
C PRO A 289 -13.45 -0.40 22.91
N LYS A 290 -14.59 -0.21 22.24
CA LYS A 290 -15.28 1.07 22.17
C LYS A 290 -15.88 1.51 23.53
N ASP A 291 -16.19 0.53 24.38
CA ASP A 291 -16.83 0.77 25.69
C ASP A 291 -15.76 0.97 26.77
N GLY A 292 -15.53 2.17 27.18
CA GLY A 292 -14.59 2.51 28.25
C GLY A 292 -13.77 3.77 28.01
N LEU A 293 -13.94 4.41 26.89
CA LEU A 293 -13.24 5.64 26.56
C LEU A 293 -13.90 6.83 27.28
N ILE A 294 -13.09 7.62 27.96
CA ILE A 294 -13.50 8.77 28.74
C ILE A 294 -13.87 9.92 27.79
N LYS A 295 -14.91 10.69 28.05
CA LYS A 295 -15.37 11.81 27.20
C LYS A 295 -14.27 12.86 27.00
N PRO A 296 -14.09 13.40 25.77
CA PRO A 296 -13.06 14.37 25.45
C PRO A 296 -13.19 15.65 26.30
N LYS A 297 -12.05 16.16 26.76
CA LYS A 297 -11.98 17.48 27.39
C LYS A 297 -12.24 18.56 26.32
N SER A 298 -13.08 19.54 26.64
CA SER A 298 -13.33 20.71 25.78
C SER A 298 -11.99 21.45 25.49
N GLY A 299 -11.63 21.61 24.22
CA GLY A 299 -10.44 22.34 23.78
C GLY A 299 -9.54 21.59 22.78
N LEU A 300 -9.63 20.26 22.69
CA LEU A 300 -8.81 19.46 21.77
C LEU A 300 -9.22 19.62 20.30
N GLN A 301 -10.50 19.90 20.06
CA GLN A 301 -11.08 20.04 18.70
C GLN A 301 -10.38 21.09 17.82
N SER A 302 -9.89 22.19 18.44
CA SER A 302 -9.20 23.24 17.71
C SER A 302 -7.76 22.90 17.29
N GLN A 303 -7.20 21.81 17.82
CA GLN A 303 -5.82 21.39 17.57
C GLN A 303 -5.73 20.21 16.59
N ILE A 304 -6.86 19.59 16.26
CA ILE A 304 -6.91 18.47 15.30
C ILE A 304 -7.29 19.01 13.92
N ALA A 305 -6.38 18.84 12.98
CA ALA A 305 -6.61 19.25 11.59
C ALA A 305 -6.92 18.02 10.72
N ALA A 306 -7.90 18.18 9.81
CA ALA A 306 -8.11 17.17 8.77
C ALA A 306 -6.94 17.17 7.78
N ALA A 307 -6.48 16.00 7.41
CA ALA A 307 -5.45 15.76 6.42
C ALA A 307 -6.01 14.89 5.27
N ILE A 308 -5.29 14.82 4.17
CA ILE A 308 -5.67 14.03 3.01
C ILE A 308 -4.53 13.12 2.56
N TRP A 309 -4.83 12.14 1.72
CA TRP A 309 -3.82 11.24 1.17
C TRP A 309 -2.73 11.98 0.38
N ASP A 310 -3.04 13.12 -0.23
CA ASP A 310 -2.08 13.91 -1.01
C ASP A 310 -0.93 14.45 -0.16
N ASP A 311 -1.12 14.58 1.17
CA ASP A 311 -0.07 14.96 2.12
C ASP A 311 1.08 13.93 2.22
N PHE A 312 0.90 12.74 1.64
CA PHE A 312 1.96 11.73 1.49
C PHE A 312 2.75 11.87 0.18
N CYS A 313 2.49 12.94 -0.60
CA CYS A 313 3.26 13.37 -1.77
C CYS A 313 3.41 12.35 -2.91
N ALA A 314 2.54 11.36 -3.04
CA ALA A 314 2.65 10.41 -4.14
C ALA A 314 2.26 11.00 -5.50
N ASN A 315 1.50 12.11 -5.52
CA ASN A 315 1.19 12.85 -6.75
C ASN A 315 2.43 13.47 -7.42
N ASP A 316 3.54 13.62 -6.69
CA ASP A 316 4.81 14.16 -7.20
C ASP A 316 5.84 13.07 -7.53
N ILE A 317 5.46 11.79 -7.52
CA ILE A 317 6.36 10.67 -7.78
C ILE A 317 6.52 10.45 -9.29
N GLU A 318 7.67 10.78 -9.81
CA GLU A 318 8.01 10.62 -11.23
C GLU A 318 8.90 9.41 -11.43
N PHE A 319 8.38 8.31 -11.96
CA PHE A 319 9.22 7.19 -12.43
C PHE A 319 9.90 7.49 -13.78
N ARG A 320 9.45 8.50 -14.48
CA ARG A 320 10.09 9.06 -15.66
C ARG A 320 10.11 10.57 -15.51
N LYS A 321 11.28 11.18 -15.66
CA LYS A 321 11.48 12.61 -15.49
C LYS A 321 10.45 13.43 -16.29
N GLY A 322 9.75 14.31 -15.59
CA GLY A 322 8.68 15.13 -16.15
C GLY A 322 7.35 14.41 -16.36
N ASN A 323 7.21 13.14 -15.95
CA ASN A 323 5.99 12.37 -16.04
C ASN A 323 5.43 12.04 -14.66
N LYS A 324 4.66 12.97 -14.11
CA LYS A 324 3.91 12.77 -12.87
C LYS A 324 2.74 11.81 -13.09
N PRO A 325 2.25 11.14 -12.04
CA PRO A 325 1.03 10.36 -12.13
C PRO A 325 -0.15 11.22 -12.59
N ALA A 326 -0.91 10.73 -13.55
CA ALA A 326 -2.17 11.36 -13.96
C ALA A 326 -3.23 11.25 -12.86
N LEU A 327 -3.10 10.24 -12.01
CA LEU A 327 -3.97 9.98 -10.88
C LEU A 327 -3.24 9.11 -9.86
N VAL A 328 -3.55 9.31 -8.58
CA VAL A 328 -3.13 8.43 -7.49
C VAL A 328 -4.36 8.03 -6.69
N SER A 329 -4.47 6.75 -6.35
CA SER A 329 -5.51 6.22 -5.48
C SER A 329 -4.90 5.52 -4.28
N TYR A 330 -5.57 5.66 -3.12
CA TYR A 330 -5.20 5.00 -1.87
C TYR A 330 -6.41 4.36 -1.22
N TRP A 331 -6.22 3.20 -0.62
CA TRP A 331 -7.21 2.63 0.28
C TRP A 331 -6.58 1.58 1.20
N ILE A 332 -7.24 1.31 2.31
CA ILE A 332 -6.89 0.20 3.20
C ILE A 332 -7.81 -0.96 2.89
N GLY A 333 -7.22 -2.11 2.57
CA GLY A 333 -7.93 -3.34 2.27
C GLY A 333 -8.36 -4.08 3.54
N PHE A 334 -9.43 -4.85 3.41
CA PHE A 334 -9.97 -5.74 4.45
C PHE A 334 -10.22 -5.06 5.81
N VAL A 335 -11.18 -4.15 5.87
CA VAL A 335 -11.60 -3.55 7.13
C VAL A 335 -13.02 -3.98 7.46
N SER A 336 -13.16 -4.99 8.32
CA SER A 336 -14.48 -5.54 8.72
C SER A 336 -15.08 -4.82 9.93
N GLY A 337 -14.26 -4.40 10.88
CA GLY A 337 -14.71 -3.80 12.15
C GLY A 337 -14.38 -2.33 12.30
N GLY A 338 -13.42 -1.86 11.55
CA GLY A 338 -12.81 -0.54 11.68
C GLY A 338 -11.33 -0.65 12.03
N LEU A 339 -10.58 0.39 11.68
CA LEU A 339 -9.14 0.42 11.86
C LEU A 339 -8.67 1.85 12.14
N VAL A 340 -7.75 1.98 13.09
CA VAL A 340 -7.02 3.22 13.35
C VAL A 340 -5.53 2.94 13.24
N MET A 341 -4.81 3.76 12.48
CA MET A 341 -3.37 3.72 12.42
C MET A 341 -2.80 5.08 12.82
N ALA A 342 -1.98 5.10 13.86
CA ALA A 342 -1.29 6.31 14.31
C ALA A 342 0.22 6.18 14.07
N MET A 343 0.80 7.14 13.37
CA MET A 343 2.23 7.18 13.05
C MET A 343 2.78 8.59 13.18
N PRO A 344 4.02 8.76 13.69
CA PRO A 344 4.68 10.05 13.69
C PRO A 344 4.77 10.61 12.28
N SER A 345 4.48 11.90 12.11
CA SER A 345 4.72 12.59 10.84
C SER A 345 6.22 12.61 10.52
N ALA A 346 6.58 12.74 9.25
CA ALA A 346 7.97 12.96 8.87
C ALA A 346 8.43 14.30 9.46
N ASP A 347 9.63 14.31 10.06
CA ASP A 347 10.22 15.51 10.64
C ASP A 347 10.40 16.59 9.56
N GLN A 348 9.42 17.48 9.44
CA GLN A 348 9.64 18.75 8.76
C GLN A 348 10.36 19.64 9.77
N LYS A 349 11.59 20.08 9.43
CA LYS A 349 12.40 20.95 10.27
C LYS A 349 11.56 22.14 10.74
N GLY A 350 11.24 22.19 12.03
CA GLY A 350 10.57 23.32 12.67
C GLY A 350 9.08 23.14 13.00
N CYS A 351 8.44 22.02 12.68
CA CYS A 351 7.08 21.73 13.16
C CYS A 351 7.11 20.95 14.49
N PRO A 352 6.17 21.23 15.41
CA PRO A 352 6.01 20.41 16.61
C PRO A 352 5.76 18.96 16.21
N ASP A 353 6.13 18.03 17.08
CA ASP A 353 5.90 16.60 16.94
C ASP A 353 4.46 16.28 16.58
N GLU A 354 4.18 16.10 15.29
CA GLU A 354 2.85 15.73 14.80
C GLU A 354 2.73 14.23 14.60
N VAL A 355 1.52 13.72 14.82
CA VAL A 355 1.13 12.34 14.55
C VAL A 355 0.03 12.36 13.51
N LYS A 356 0.20 11.59 12.43
CA LYS A 356 -0.86 11.32 11.47
C LYS A 356 -1.69 10.14 11.96
N VAL A 357 -2.99 10.37 12.08
CA VAL A 357 -3.97 9.34 12.45
C VAL A 357 -4.85 9.04 11.26
N ILE A 358 -4.80 7.81 10.79
CA ILE A 358 -5.60 7.29 9.69
C ILE A 358 -6.72 6.47 10.29
N VAL A 359 -7.97 6.90 10.12
CA VAL A 359 -9.17 6.20 10.58
C VAL A 359 -9.88 5.63 9.37
N THR A 360 -10.09 4.33 9.38
CA THR A 360 -10.81 3.62 8.32
C THR A 360 -12.06 2.97 8.91
N VAL A 361 -13.21 3.37 8.38
CA VAL A 361 -14.53 2.90 8.80
C VAL A 361 -15.06 1.91 7.76
N PRO A 362 -15.65 0.76 8.17
CA PRO A 362 -16.24 -0.16 7.21
C PRO A 362 -17.40 0.49 6.48
N TYR A 363 -17.53 0.17 5.21
CA TYR A 363 -18.69 0.60 4.42
C TYR A 363 -19.88 -0.29 4.79
N GLN A 364 -20.99 0.30 5.19
CA GLN A 364 -22.26 -0.45 5.30
C GLN A 364 -22.93 -0.41 3.93
N ASP A 365 -23.04 -1.56 3.27
CA ASP A 365 -23.94 -1.66 2.14
C ASP A 365 -25.36 -1.37 2.68
N GLU A 366 -26.03 -0.40 2.09
CA GLU A 366 -27.49 -0.24 2.28
C GLU A 366 -28.13 -1.53 1.76
N PHE A 367 -28.71 -2.29 2.68
CA PHE A 367 -29.55 -3.45 2.37
C PHE A 367 -30.81 -3.03 1.63
#